data_2500de0f2c985f236f11b937cf4d165d
#
_entry.id   2500de0f2c985f236f11b937cf4d165d
#
_cell.length_a   1.000
_cell.length_b   1.000
_cell.length_c   1.000
_cell.angle_alpha   90.00
_cell.angle_beta   90.00
_cell.angle_gamma   90.00
#
_symmetry.space_group_name_H-M   'P 1'
#
loop_
_entity.id
_entity.type
_entity.pdbx_description
1 polymer ?
#
loop_
_entity_poly.entity_id
_entity_poly.type
_entity_poly.pdbx_seq_one_letter_code
_entity_poly.pdbx_strand_id
1 'polypeptide(L)'
;MINQDWKITPYATMEFTTNLPKKGCVVDCIFCPQRTLVKNYNGNRHLSLDDFKKILDKIPIDVRITFAGFTEPWTNRHCTDMLLYAYEKGYKVAAFTTAIGMTVEDVEKIKDIQFDSGPNAGFVLHLPDQERMAKHPITSRYIEVIETFGKYRDSFNPFYLMSMGTVHESVRHVFDRVPNPEMWSRAGNLIGEAIMKPELLNVKELFRSVYHGESPKTCGCLENLYHNVVLPNGDVSLCCMDYSLSYILGNMFTQSYEEIVPKLNTCYDMCRYCENGINPN
;
A
#
# COMPACT_ATOMS: atom_id res chain seq x y z
N MET A 1 -6.71 30.85 1.79
CA MET A 1 -7.95 30.31 2.37
C MET A 1 -8.29 29.05 1.57
N ILE A 2 -8.02 27.86 2.14
CA ILE A 2 -8.38 26.59 1.51
C ILE A 2 -9.87 26.42 1.75
N ASN A 3 -10.60 26.23 0.65
CA ASN A 3 -12.06 26.14 0.65
C ASN A 3 -12.52 24.99 1.57
N GLN A 4 -13.46 25.22 2.48
CA GLN A 4 -13.92 24.26 3.48
C GLN A 4 -14.82 23.14 2.91
N ASP A 5 -15.08 23.11 1.60
CA ASP A 5 -15.90 22.12 0.92
C ASP A 5 -15.11 20.90 0.37
N TRP A 6 -14.17 20.42 1.13
CA TRP A 6 -13.28 19.28 0.78
C TRP A 6 -13.95 17.92 0.89
N LYS A 7 -15.23 17.83 0.60
CA LYS A 7 -16.03 16.62 0.90
C LYS A 7 -15.45 15.33 0.34
N ILE A 8 -14.79 15.36 -0.79
CA ILE A 8 -14.02 14.23 -1.32
C ILE A 8 -13.02 14.82 -2.31
N THR A 9 -11.72 14.64 -2.08
CA THR A 9 -10.77 15.00 -3.11
C THR A 9 -10.77 13.93 -4.18
N PRO A 10 -10.52 14.27 -5.46
CA PRO A 10 -10.43 13.25 -6.53
C PRO A 10 -9.33 12.21 -6.29
N TYR A 11 -8.54 12.37 -5.24
CA TYR A 11 -7.42 11.51 -4.85
C TYR A 11 -7.64 10.75 -3.54
N ALA A 12 -8.83 10.90 -2.91
CA ALA A 12 -9.13 10.15 -1.69
C ALA A 12 -9.03 8.65 -1.94
N THR A 13 -8.31 7.96 -1.07
CA THR A 13 -8.00 6.55 -1.20
C THR A 13 -8.13 5.84 0.14
N MET A 14 -8.85 4.73 0.15
CA MET A 14 -8.82 3.75 1.24
C MET A 14 -8.00 2.55 0.81
N GLU A 15 -6.86 2.38 1.43
CA GLU A 15 -5.94 1.29 1.17
C GLU A 15 -6.22 0.13 2.14
N PHE A 16 -6.36 -1.08 1.64
CA PHE A 16 -6.69 -2.23 2.48
C PHE A 16 -5.49 -3.11 2.75
N THR A 17 -5.15 -3.27 4.04
CA THR A 17 -4.30 -4.36 4.52
C THR A 17 -5.18 -5.58 4.73
N THR A 18 -5.20 -6.50 3.79
CA THR A 18 -6.13 -7.64 3.79
C THR A 18 -5.74 -8.75 4.76
N ASN A 19 -4.45 -8.85 5.07
CA ASN A 19 -3.89 -9.85 5.99
C ASN A 19 -2.64 -9.29 6.68
N LEU A 20 -2.47 -9.53 7.97
CA LEU A 20 -1.30 -9.10 8.74
C LEU A 20 -0.76 -10.25 9.59
N PRO A 21 0.09 -11.12 9.02
CA PRO A 21 0.64 -12.29 9.73
C PRO A 21 1.41 -11.90 10.99
N LYS A 22 1.44 -12.80 11.98
CA LYS A 22 2.18 -12.58 13.25
C LYS A 22 3.68 -12.32 13.06
N LYS A 23 4.25 -12.77 11.94
CA LYS A 23 5.65 -12.56 11.59
C LYS A 23 5.88 -11.35 10.68
N GLY A 24 4.82 -10.61 10.33
CA GLY A 24 4.84 -9.53 9.35
C GLY A 24 4.62 -10.01 7.91
N CYS A 25 4.86 -9.13 6.96
CA CYS A 25 4.72 -9.42 5.54
C CYS A 25 5.66 -10.54 5.09
N VAL A 26 5.16 -11.43 4.27
CA VAL A 26 5.94 -12.57 3.74
C VAL A 26 7.07 -12.14 2.80
N VAL A 27 6.95 -10.96 2.21
CA VAL A 27 7.97 -10.37 1.32
C VAL A 27 9.22 -9.95 2.09
N ASP A 28 9.07 -9.58 3.35
CA ASP A 28 10.15 -9.19 4.27
C ASP A 28 11.20 -8.29 3.60
N CYS A 29 10.73 -7.22 2.95
CA CYS A 29 11.61 -6.24 2.29
C CYS A 29 12.56 -5.61 3.31
N ILE A 30 13.84 -5.48 2.96
CA ILE A 30 14.89 -5.02 3.87
C ILE A 30 14.66 -3.60 4.43
N PHE A 31 13.88 -2.78 3.71
CA PHE A 31 13.56 -1.39 4.06
C PHE A 31 12.18 -1.24 4.74
N CYS A 32 11.42 -2.33 4.91
CA CYS A 32 10.08 -2.26 5.43
C CYS A 32 10.05 -2.50 6.96
N PRO A 33 9.53 -1.58 7.78
CA PRO A 33 9.58 -1.67 9.23
C PRO A 33 8.53 -2.62 9.83
N GLN A 34 8.43 -3.84 9.29
CA GLN A 34 7.45 -4.84 9.69
C GLN A 34 7.48 -5.21 11.17
N ARG A 35 8.67 -5.19 11.81
CA ARG A 35 8.79 -5.49 13.24
C ARG A 35 8.02 -4.50 14.10
N THR A 36 8.08 -3.20 13.76
CA THR A 36 7.34 -2.14 14.45
C THR A 36 5.84 -2.34 14.29
N LEU A 37 5.39 -2.59 13.07
CA LEU A 37 3.98 -2.85 12.77
C LEU A 37 3.44 -4.04 13.58
N VAL A 38 4.12 -5.19 13.50
CA VAL A 38 3.69 -6.43 14.18
C VAL A 38 3.66 -6.28 15.69
N LYS A 39 4.62 -5.53 16.27
CA LYS A 39 4.69 -5.25 17.71
C LYS A 39 3.50 -4.42 18.20
N ASN A 40 3.07 -3.45 17.40
CA ASN A 40 2.06 -2.48 17.80
C ASN A 40 0.64 -2.90 17.39
N TYR A 41 0.50 -3.85 16.47
CA TYR A 41 -0.80 -4.30 16.01
C TYR A 41 -1.43 -5.32 16.95
N ASN A 42 -2.62 -5.00 17.43
CA ASN A 42 -3.47 -5.89 18.21
C ASN A 42 -4.85 -6.02 17.53
N GLY A 43 -5.29 -7.25 17.26
CA GLY A 43 -6.60 -7.48 16.68
C GLY A 43 -6.63 -8.64 15.70
N ASN A 44 -7.76 -8.77 15.01
CA ASN A 44 -7.92 -9.75 13.94
C ASN A 44 -6.87 -9.50 12.85
N ARG A 45 -6.18 -10.55 12.43
CA ARG A 45 -5.08 -10.48 11.47
C ARG A 45 -5.47 -10.83 10.05
N HIS A 46 -6.71 -11.17 9.84
CA HIS A 46 -7.25 -11.58 8.56
C HIS A 46 -8.58 -10.87 8.32
N LEU A 47 -8.67 -10.12 7.24
CA LEU A 47 -9.92 -9.50 6.81
C LEU A 47 -10.74 -10.55 6.06
N SER A 48 -11.95 -10.84 6.53
CA SER A 48 -12.88 -11.71 5.81
C SER A 48 -13.53 -10.93 4.64
N LEU A 49 -14.01 -11.65 3.63
CA LEU A 49 -14.78 -11.04 2.55
C LEU A 49 -16.04 -10.33 3.06
N ASP A 50 -16.72 -10.92 4.05
CA ASP A 50 -17.92 -10.32 4.63
C ASP A 50 -17.62 -9.04 5.42
N ASP A 51 -16.51 -9.00 6.15
CA ASP A 51 -16.09 -7.80 6.86
C ASP A 51 -15.61 -6.72 5.90
N PHE A 52 -14.90 -7.10 4.83
CA PHE A 52 -14.56 -6.18 3.75
C PHE A 52 -15.81 -5.53 3.14
N LYS A 53 -16.85 -6.32 2.83
CA LYS A 53 -18.14 -5.81 2.30
C LYS A 53 -18.81 -4.82 3.25
N LYS A 54 -18.86 -5.13 4.55
CA LYS A 54 -19.43 -4.23 5.57
C LYS A 54 -18.66 -2.89 5.65
N ILE A 55 -17.34 -2.93 5.52
CA ILE A 55 -16.52 -1.72 5.51
C ILE A 55 -16.76 -0.94 4.22
N LEU A 56 -16.74 -1.63 3.07
CA LEU A 56 -16.91 -1.01 1.77
C LEU A 56 -18.25 -0.27 1.64
N ASP A 57 -19.33 -0.83 2.17
CA ASP A 57 -20.67 -0.23 2.15
C ASP A 57 -20.75 1.13 2.89
N LYS A 58 -19.75 1.47 3.70
CA LYS A 58 -19.63 2.76 4.41
C LYS A 58 -18.74 3.77 3.70
N ILE A 59 -18.01 3.35 2.66
CA ILE A 59 -17.08 4.22 1.95
C ILE A 59 -17.80 4.88 0.77
N PRO A 60 -17.70 6.21 0.58
CA PRO A 60 -18.24 6.89 -0.58
C PRO A 60 -17.68 6.36 -1.90
N ILE A 61 -18.52 6.29 -2.93
CA ILE A 61 -18.15 5.70 -4.24
C ILE A 61 -17.02 6.42 -4.95
N ASP A 62 -16.82 7.70 -4.66
CA ASP A 62 -15.75 8.52 -5.24
C ASP A 62 -14.37 8.26 -4.60
N VAL A 63 -14.33 7.52 -3.48
CA VAL A 63 -13.09 7.11 -2.82
C VAL A 63 -12.53 5.88 -3.52
N ARG A 64 -11.29 5.97 -3.96
CA ARG A 64 -10.59 4.83 -4.58
C ARG A 64 -10.30 3.73 -3.55
N ILE A 65 -10.52 2.50 -3.93
CA ILE A 65 -10.17 1.32 -3.14
C ILE A 65 -8.84 0.76 -3.66
N THR A 66 -7.84 0.72 -2.80
CA THR A 66 -6.51 0.24 -3.16
C THR A 66 -6.16 -1.03 -2.38
N PHE A 67 -5.80 -2.09 -3.10
CA PHE A 67 -5.33 -3.34 -2.53
C PHE A 67 -3.80 -3.29 -2.42
N ALA A 68 -3.33 -3.00 -1.21
CA ALA A 68 -1.92 -2.81 -0.89
C ALA A 68 -1.70 -2.90 0.62
N GLY A 69 -1.73 -1.78 1.33
CA GLY A 69 -1.59 -1.73 2.78
C GLY A 69 -0.18 -2.02 3.26
N PHE A 70 -0.09 -2.44 4.49
CA PHE A 70 1.19 -2.70 5.16
C PHE A 70 1.77 -4.09 4.84
N THR A 71 1.08 -4.93 4.09
CA THR A 71 1.51 -6.30 3.76
C THR A 71 1.10 -6.66 2.34
N GLU A 72 1.61 -7.79 1.85
CA GLU A 72 1.22 -8.33 0.55
C GLU A 72 -0.27 -8.72 0.54
N PRO A 73 -1.11 -8.10 -0.32
CA PRO A 73 -2.54 -8.30 -0.28
C PRO A 73 -3.00 -9.73 -0.58
N TRP A 74 -2.38 -10.39 -1.56
CA TRP A 74 -2.77 -11.74 -1.99
C TRP A 74 -2.32 -12.86 -1.07
N THR A 75 -1.68 -12.54 0.06
CA THR A 75 -1.59 -13.52 1.18
C THR A 75 -2.95 -13.79 1.82
N ASN A 76 -3.95 -12.98 1.52
CA ASN A 76 -5.36 -13.27 1.79
C ASN A 76 -5.99 -13.93 0.55
N ARG A 77 -6.44 -15.18 0.71
CA ARG A 77 -7.07 -15.97 -0.37
C ARG A 77 -8.33 -15.34 -0.97
N HIS A 78 -8.96 -14.39 -0.26
CA HIS A 78 -10.16 -13.68 -0.71
C HIS A 78 -9.84 -12.34 -1.36
N CYS A 79 -8.55 -11.99 -1.55
CA CYS A 79 -8.17 -10.68 -2.09
C CYS A 79 -8.75 -10.43 -3.49
N THR A 80 -8.69 -11.43 -4.36
CA THR A 80 -9.29 -11.38 -5.70
C THR A 80 -10.80 -11.14 -5.63
N ASP A 81 -11.51 -11.86 -4.76
CA ASP A 81 -12.97 -11.69 -4.59
C ASP A 81 -13.32 -10.29 -4.04
N MET A 82 -12.49 -9.75 -3.13
CA MET A 82 -12.66 -8.40 -2.60
C MET A 82 -12.48 -7.35 -3.70
N LEU A 83 -11.45 -7.51 -4.53
CA LEU A 83 -11.16 -6.58 -5.62
C LEU A 83 -12.28 -6.60 -6.66
N LEU A 84 -12.72 -7.78 -7.09
CA LEU A 84 -13.84 -7.93 -8.01
C LEU A 84 -15.11 -7.31 -7.44
N TYR A 85 -15.42 -7.58 -6.18
CA TYR A 85 -16.61 -7.01 -5.53
C TYR A 85 -16.57 -5.47 -5.50
N ALA A 86 -15.42 -4.86 -5.17
CA ALA A 86 -15.29 -3.41 -5.19
C ALA A 86 -15.47 -2.85 -6.61
N TYR A 87 -14.86 -3.50 -7.61
CA TYR A 87 -15.00 -3.11 -9.01
C TYR A 87 -16.44 -3.22 -9.52
N GLU A 88 -17.13 -4.34 -9.24
CA GLU A 88 -18.54 -4.57 -9.60
C GLU A 88 -19.48 -3.58 -8.94
N LYS A 89 -19.15 -3.09 -7.75
CA LYS A 89 -19.89 -2.01 -7.07
C LYS A 89 -19.66 -0.63 -7.70
N GLY A 90 -18.73 -0.50 -8.65
CA GLY A 90 -18.44 0.74 -9.37
C GLY A 90 -17.34 1.60 -8.73
N TYR A 91 -16.60 1.09 -7.74
CA TYR A 91 -15.46 1.81 -7.18
C TYR A 91 -14.30 1.85 -8.19
N LYS A 92 -13.56 2.95 -8.17
CA LYS A 92 -12.22 2.97 -8.75
C LYS A 92 -11.32 2.06 -7.93
N VAL A 93 -10.60 1.17 -8.59
CA VAL A 93 -9.72 0.20 -7.92
C VAL A 93 -8.27 0.35 -8.37
N ALA A 94 -7.34 0.11 -7.44
CA ALA A 94 -5.91 0.02 -7.71
C ALA A 94 -5.30 -1.14 -6.91
N ALA A 95 -4.16 -1.65 -7.35
CA ALA A 95 -3.47 -2.71 -6.63
C ALA A 95 -1.96 -2.57 -6.74
N PHE A 96 -1.26 -2.85 -5.63
CA PHE A 96 0.19 -2.93 -5.55
C PHE A 96 0.54 -4.28 -4.95
N THR A 97 1.19 -5.13 -5.71
CA THR A 97 1.43 -6.52 -5.30
C THR A 97 2.75 -7.05 -5.82
N THR A 98 3.32 -7.97 -5.08
CA THR A 98 4.42 -8.84 -5.53
C THR A 98 3.91 -10.12 -6.19
N ALA A 99 2.60 -10.28 -6.29
CA ALA A 99 1.89 -11.50 -6.71
C ALA A 99 2.14 -12.73 -5.81
N ILE A 100 2.78 -12.58 -4.65
CA ILE A 100 2.93 -13.68 -3.69
C ILE A 100 1.55 -14.05 -3.14
N GLY A 101 1.19 -15.32 -3.25
CA GLY A 101 -0.12 -15.84 -2.86
C GLY A 101 -1.15 -15.89 -3.99
N MET A 102 -0.89 -15.24 -5.12
CA MET A 102 -1.72 -15.35 -6.32
C MET A 102 -1.59 -16.72 -7.00
N THR A 103 -2.62 -17.04 -7.73
CA THR A 103 -2.68 -18.17 -8.65
C THR A 103 -2.87 -17.68 -10.07
N VAL A 104 -2.67 -18.53 -11.06
CA VAL A 104 -3.00 -18.26 -12.48
C VAL A 104 -4.47 -17.85 -12.62
N GLU A 105 -5.37 -18.54 -11.91
CA GLU A 105 -6.79 -18.22 -11.89
C GLU A 105 -7.10 -16.81 -11.37
N ASP A 106 -6.37 -16.34 -10.35
CA ASP A 106 -6.52 -14.97 -9.85
C ASP A 106 -6.20 -13.95 -10.95
N VAL A 107 -5.08 -14.15 -11.66
CA VAL A 107 -4.68 -13.28 -12.79
C VAL A 107 -5.74 -13.28 -13.88
N GLU A 108 -6.25 -14.46 -14.25
CA GLU A 108 -7.28 -14.60 -15.29
C GLU A 108 -8.59 -13.93 -14.91
N LYS A 109 -8.97 -13.93 -13.62
CA LYS A 109 -10.17 -13.26 -13.13
C LYS A 109 -10.08 -11.73 -13.18
N ILE A 110 -8.89 -11.18 -12.98
CA ILE A 110 -8.71 -9.72 -12.86
C ILE A 110 -8.14 -9.05 -14.11
N LYS A 111 -7.72 -9.80 -15.14
CA LYS A 111 -7.04 -9.26 -16.32
C LYS A 111 -7.82 -8.20 -17.10
N ASP A 112 -9.14 -8.27 -17.08
CA ASP A 112 -10.01 -7.36 -17.84
C ASP A 112 -10.55 -6.21 -16.97
N ILE A 113 -10.07 -6.04 -15.73
CA ILE A 113 -10.43 -4.92 -14.86
C ILE A 113 -9.80 -3.64 -15.40
N GLN A 114 -10.61 -2.59 -15.51
CA GLN A 114 -10.12 -1.23 -15.72
C GLN A 114 -9.69 -0.65 -14.38
N PHE A 115 -8.39 -0.60 -14.14
CA PHE A 115 -7.82 0.03 -12.95
C PHE A 115 -7.85 1.56 -13.05
N ASP A 116 -7.86 2.25 -11.90
CA ASP A 116 -7.78 3.71 -11.89
C ASP A 116 -6.44 4.19 -12.46
N SER A 117 -6.47 5.25 -13.28
CA SER A 117 -5.28 5.85 -13.91
C SER A 117 -4.81 7.14 -13.22
N GLY A 118 -5.38 7.47 -12.07
CA GLY A 118 -5.00 8.63 -11.28
C GLY A 118 -3.60 8.51 -10.66
N PRO A 119 -3.13 9.53 -9.95
CA PRO A 119 -1.85 9.48 -9.25
C PRO A 119 -1.79 8.31 -8.25
N ASN A 120 -0.65 7.63 -8.18
CA ASN A 120 -0.44 6.46 -7.31
C ASN A 120 -1.56 5.40 -7.45
N ALA A 121 -1.90 5.05 -8.68
CA ALA A 121 -2.95 4.10 -9.03
C ALA A 121 -2.48 3.08 -10.08
N GLY A 122 -3.42 2.30 -10.62
CA GLY A 122 -3.16 1.24 -11.57
C GLY A 122 -2.97 -0.12 -10.91
N PHE A 123 -2.64 -1.11 -11.73
CA PHE A 123 -2.11 -2.37 -11.25
C PHE A 123 -0.59 -2.32 -11.30
N VAL A 124 0.06 -2.33 -10.14
CA VAL A 124 1.51 -2.25 -10.01
C VAL A 124 2.05 -3.61 -9.57
N LEU A 125 2.78 -4.28 -10.45
CA LEU A 125 3.42 -5.56 -10.18
C LEU A 125 4.88 -5.34 -9.79
N HIS A 126 5.24 -5.69 -8.56
CA HIS A 126 6.60 -5.69 -8.08
C HIS A 126 7.28 -7.01 -8.46
N LEU A 127 8.25 -6.91 -9.34
CA LEU A 127 9.06 -8.06 -9.77
C LEU A 127 10.16 -8.40 -8.74
N PRO A 128 10.55 -9.66 -8.64
CA PRO A 128 11.67 -10.06 -7.81
C PRO A 128 12.99 -9.48 -8.31
N ASP A 129 13.88 -9.17 -7.39
CA ASP A 129 15.20 -8.62 -7.66
C ASP A 129 16.33 -9.60 -7.30
N GLN A 130 17.48 -9.48 -8.02
CA GLN A 130 18.68 -10.31 -7.83
C GLN A 130 19.30 -10.11 -6.44
N GLU A 131 19.26 -8.87 -5.95
CA GLU A 131 19.84 -8.45 -4.69
C GLU A 131 19.00 -8.89 -3.49
N ARG A 132 17.81 -9.43 -3.76
CA ARG A 132 16.85 -9.88 -2.74
C ARG A 132 16.48 -8.78 -1.73
N MET A 133 16.34 -7.55 -2.24
CA MET A 133 15.80 -6.42 -1.47
C MET A 133 14.37 -6.72 -0.98
N ALA A 134 13.63 -7.48 -1.77
CA ALA A 134 12.36 -8.08 -1.43
C ALA A 134 12.46 -9.61 -1.57
N LYS A 135 12.03 -10.37 -0.55
CA LYS A 135 12.22 -11.83 -0.52
C LYS A 135 11.10 -12.57 -1.25
N HIS A 136 11.11 -12.49 -2.56
CA HIS A 136 10.17 -13.27 -3.37
C HIS A 136 10.54 -14.76 -3.36
N PRO A 137 9.57 -15.67 -3.23
CA PRO A 137 9.80 -17.10 -3.42
C PRO A 137 9.88 -17.41 -4.92
N ILE A 138 11.07 -17.66 -5.43
CA ILE A 138 11.28 -18.03 -6.85
C ILE A 138 10.99 -19.53 -7.00
N THR A 139 9.70 -19.86 -7.04
CA THR A 139 9.21 -21.23 -7.29
C THR A 139 8.60 -21.33 -8.68
N SER A 140 8.49 -22.55 -9.23
CA SER A 140 7.84 -22.77 -10.53
C SER A 140 6.43 -22.19 -10.58
N ARG A 141 5.65 -22.37 -9.49
CA ARG A 141 4.30 -21.79 -9.39
C ARG A 141 4.30 -20.26 -9.40
N TYR A 142 5.26 -19.62 -8.73
CA TYR A 142 5.39 -18.16 -8.74
C TYR A 142 5.76 -17.67 -10.15
N ILE A 143 6.71 -18.33 -10.81
CA ILE A 143 7.12 -18.01 -12.19
C ILE A 143 5.93 -18.12 -13.14
N GLU A 144 5.13 -19.20 -13.04
CA GLU A 144 3.92 -19.40 -13.84
C GLU A 144 2.91 -18.24 -13.70
N VAL A 145 2.73 -17.73 -12.48
CA VAL A 145 1.89 -16.54 -12.23
C VAL A 145 2.46 -15.30 -12.94
N ILE A 146 3.77 -15.06 -12.84
CA ILE A 146 4.42 -13.93 -13.52
C ILE A 146 4.33 -14.05 -15.04
N GLU A 147 4.54 -15.25 -15.59
CA GLU A 147 4.36 -15.54 -17.02
C GLU A 147 2.92 -15.30 -17.49
N THR A 148 1.94 -15.59 -16.62
CA THR A 148 0.52 -15.32 -16.89
C THR A 148 0.24 -13.82 -16.96
N PHE A 149 0.85 -13.00 -16.10
CA PHE A 149 0.81 -11.54 -16.23
C PHE A 149 1.44 -11.07 -17.56
N GLY A 150 2.56 -11.65 -17.97
CA GLY A 150 3.18 -11.37 -19.27
C GLY A 150 2.23 -11.66 -20.44
N LYS A 151 1.56 -12.82 -20.40
CA LYS A 151 0.58 -13.25 -21.41
C LYS A 151 -0.60 -12.27 -21.54
N TYR A 152 -1.09 -11.74 -20.42
CA TYR A 152 -2.27 -10.85 -20.39
C TYR A 152 -1.91 -9.38 -20.16
N ARG A 153 -0.64 -9.00 -20.36
CA ARG A 153 -0.14 -7.65 -20.08
C ARG A 153 -1.02 -6.54 -20.68
N ASP A 154 -1.40 -6.69 -21.94
CA ASP A 154 -2.16 -5.68 -22.68
C ASP A 154 -3.64 -5.61 -22.28
N SER A 155 -4.13 -6.59 -21.54
CA SER A 155 -5.47 -6.60 -20.95
C SER A 155 -5.55 -5.76 -19.67
N PHE A 156 -4.45 -5.65 -18.92
CA PHE A 156 -4.38 -4.80 -17.72
C PHE A 156 -4.22 -3.33 -18.12
N ASN A 157 -5.07 -2.46 -17.62
CA ASN A 157 -5.01 -1.04 -17.97
C ASN A 157 -5.40 -0.13 -16.80
N PRO A 158 -4.49 0.74 -16.30
CA PRO A 158 -3.05 0.74 -16.57
C PRO A 158 -2.29 -0.37 -15.82
N PHE A 159 -1.21 -0.86 -16.42
CA PHE A 159 -0.32 -1.86 -15.85
C PHE A 159 1.10 -1.33 -15.73
N TYR A 160 1.65 -1.39 -14.54
CA TYR A 160 3.00 -0.90 -14.25
C TYR A 160 3.86 -2.01 -13.66
N LEU A 161 5.12 -2.02 -14.05
CA LEU A 161 6.14 -2.90 -13.49
C LEU A 161 7.07 -2.10 -12.59
N MET A 162 7.49 -2.71 -11.50
CA MET A 162 8.38 -2.12 -10.52
C MET A 162 9.38 -3.17 -10.03
N SER A 163 10.60 -2.76 -9.73
CA SER A 163 11.59 -3.60 -9.07
C SER A 163 12.44 -2.75 -8.13
N MET A 164 12.76 -3.30 -6.96
CA MET A 164 13.61 -2.61 -5.96
C MET A 164 15.09 -2.71 -6.30
N GLY A 165 15.47 -3.75 -7.03
CA GLY A 165 16.82 -3.99 -7.52
C GLY A 165 16.80 -4.43 -8.98
N THR A 166 17.87 -5.05 -9.42
CA THR A 166 17.96 -5.65 -10.77
C THR A 166 16.94 -6.77 -10.90
N VAL A 167 16.05 -6.72 -11.88
CA VAL A 167 15.02 -7.77 -12.06
C VAL A 167 15.68 -9.14 -12.14
N HIS A 168 15.16 -10.08 -11.35
CA HIS A 168 15.69 -11.44 -11.25
C HIS A 168 15.64 -12.16 -12.60
N GLU A 169 16.71 -12.90 -12.94
CA GLU A 169 16.86 -13.56 -14.23
C GLU A 169 15.73 -14.52 -14.56
N SER A 170 15.14 -15.19 -13.56
CA SER A 170 14.06 -16.16 -13.74
C SER A 170 12.78 -15.57 -14.34
N VAL A 171 12.56 -14.27 -14.28
CA VAL A 171 11.36 -13.58 -14.78
C VAL A 171 11.67 -12.49 -15.79
N ARG A 172 12.94 -12.18 -16.02
CA ARG A 172 13.34 -11.11 -16.94
C ARG A 172 12.85 -11.32 -18.37
N HIS A 173 12.72 -12.58 -18.79
CA HIS A 173 12.27 -12.94 -20.13
C HIS A 173 10.78 -12.72 -20.38
N VAL A 174 10.01 -12.48 -19.31
CA VAL A 174 8.54 -12.37 -19.39
C VAL A 174 8.09 -11.03 -19.99
N PHE A 175 8.89 -9.98 -19.78
CA PHE A 175 8.52 -8.63 -20.20
C PHE A 175 9.60 -8.04 -21.12
N ASP A 176 9.18 -7.47 -22.25
CA ASP A 176 10.07 -6.83 -23.24
C ASP A 176 10.87 -5.66 -22.64
N ARG A 177 10.25 -4.95 -21.67
CA ARG A 177 10.87 -3.88 -20.93
C ARG A 177 10.72 -4.15 -19.44
N VAL A 178 11.84 -4.23 -18.77
CA VAL A 178 11.88 -4.28 -17.31
C VAL A 178 12.19 -2.89 -16.77
N PRO A 179 11.66 -2.52 -15.60
CA PRO A 179 11.94 -1.23 -15.00
C PRO A 179 13.42 -1.12 -14.63
N ASN A 180 13.93 0.10 -14.64
CA ASN A 180 15.17 0.38 -13.91
C ASN A 180 14.91 0.15 -12.43
N PRO A 181 15.93 -0.30 -11.66
CA PRO A 181 15.81 -0.42 -10.22
C PRO A 181 15.41 0.92 -9.60
N GLU A 182 14.30 0.93 -8.90
CA GLU A 182 13.83 2.09 -8.15
C GLU A 182 13.51 1.65 -6.73
N MET A 183 14.19 2.26 -5.77
CA MET A 183 13.95 1.96 -4.37
C MET A 183 12.81 2.83 -3.86
N TRP A 184 11.63 2.27 -3.88
CA TRP A 184 10.45 2.89 -3.30
C TRP A 184 10.16 2.26 -1.94
N SER A 185 10.27 3.05 -0.91
CA SER A 185 9.89 2.63 0.43
C SER A 185 8.61 3.32 0.86
N ARG A 186 7.62 2.54 1.28
CA ARG A 186 6.41 3.08 1.92
C ARG A 186 6.69 3.76 3.26
N ALA A 187 7.77 3.40 3.92
CA ALA A 187 8.19 4.07 5.14
C ALA A 187 8.86 5.43 4.88
N GLY A 188 8.51 6.07 3.77
CA GLY A 188 9.00 7.39 3.39
C GLY A 188 10.46 7.34 3.01
N ASN A 189 10.74 7.36 1.77
CA ASN A 189 12.06 7.55 1.19
C ASN A 189 13.22 7.23 2.14
N LEU A 190 13.22 5.98 2.64
CA LEU A 190 14.26 5.41 3.45
C LEU A 190 15.50 5.23 2.58
N ILE A 191 16.13 6.35 2.21
CA ILE A 191 17.33 6.37 1.38
C ILE A 191 18.54 6.33 2.30
N GLY A 192 19.52 5.51 1.94
CA GLY A 192 20.82 5.47 2.60
C GLY A 192 20.89 4.62 3.88
N GLU A 193 21.58 5.09 4.90
CA GLU A 193 21.90 4.33 6.11
C GLU A 193 20.68 3.81 6.89
N ALA A 194 19.55 4.48 6.80
CA ALA A 194 18.33 4.08 7.49
C ALA A 194 17.77 2.74 6.97
N ILE A 195 17.98 2.40 5.71
CA ILE A 195 17.61 1.11 5.11
C ILE A 195 18.45 -0.03 5.68
N MET A 196 19.69 0.26 5.99
CA MET A 196 20.68 -0.73 6.43
C MET A 196 20.64 -1.00 7.94
N LYS A 197 19.84 -0.27 8.69
CA LYS A 197 19.75 -0.36 10.16
C LYS A 197 18.33 -0.68 10.61
N PRO A 198 17.89 -1.96 10.52
CA PRO A 198 16.53 -2.36 10.92
C PRO A 198 16.19 -2.08 12.39
N GLU A 199 17.15 -1.91 13.26
CA GLU A 199 17.02 -1.54 14.67
C GLU A 199 16.59 -0.08 14.89
N LEU A 200 16.77 0.80 13.91
CA LEU A 200 16.32 2.21 13.96
C LEU A 200 14.84 2.39 13.61
N LEU A 201 14.09 1.32 13.55
CA LEU A 201 12.69 1.28 13.12
C LEU A 201 11.68 1.77 14.18
N ASN A 202 12.04 2.81 14.91
CA ASN A 202 11.06 3.77 15.39
C ASN A 202 10.80 4.75 14.23
N VAL A 203 9.56 4.78 13.74
CA VAL A 203 9.19 5.65 12.59
C VAL A 203 9.61 7.11 12.85
N LYS A 204 9.53 7.60 14.10
CA LYS A 204 10.01 8.95 14.47
C LYS A 204 11.51 9.13 14.28
N GLU A 205 12.31 8.13 14.64
CA GLU A 205 13.78 8.20 14.49
C GLU A 205 14.19 8.06 13.04
N LEU A 206 13.47 7.24 12.29
CA LEU A 206 13.68 7.07 10.86
C LEU A 206 13.44 8.38 10.10
N PHE A 207 12.31 9.04 10.35
CA PHE A 207 12.05 10.35 9.76
C PHE A 207 13.07 11.41 10.20
N ARG A 208 13.57 11.37 11.43
CA ARG A 208 14.64 12.25 11.90
C ARG A 208 15.97 11.99 11.19
N SER A 209 16.29 10.74 10.87
CA SER A 209 17.57 10.42 10.24
C SER A 209 17.65 10.82 8.77
N VAL A 210 16.52 10.85 8.07
CA VAL A 210 16.41 11.27 6.66
C VAL A 210 16.46 12.79 6.52
N TYR A 211 15.99 13.54 7.52
CA TYR A 211 15.91 15.02 7.52
C TYR A 211 17.03 15.72 8.30
N HIS A 212 18.24 15.24 8.19
CA HIS A 212 19.40 15.95 8.74
C HIS A 212 19.58 17.31 8.05
N GLY A 213 19.02 18.36 8.66
CA GLY A 213 19.33 19.74 8.34
C GLY A 213 18.19 20.65 7.90
N GLU A 214 16.99 20.14 7.64
CA GLU A 214 15.83 20.99 7.34
C GLU A 214 14.94 21.24 8.57
N SER A 215 14.38 22.43 8.66
CA SER A 215 13.39 22.77 9.69
C SER A 215 12.20 21.83 9.56
N PRO A 216 11.61 21.33 10.68
CA PRO A 216 10.44 20.48 10.62
C PRO A 216 9.30 21.18 9.89
N LYS A 217 8.73 20.50 8.91
CA LYS A 217 7.58 20.94 8.13
C LYS A 217 6.37 21.09 9.05
N THR A 218 5.42 21.93 8.71
CA THR A 218 4.43 22.27 9.72
C THR A 218 3.37 21.25 9.95
N CYS A 219 2.71 20.76 8.92
CA CYS A 219 1.57 19.85 9.15
C CYS A 219 1.11 19.18 7.87
N GLY A 220 0.75 17.91 7.97
CA GLY A 220 0.04 17.16 6.96
C GLY A 220 0.78 17.00 5.65
N CYS A 221 0.17 16.27 4.76
CA CYS A 221 0.56 16.27 3.36
C CYS A 221 -0.72 16.25 2.51
N LEU A 222 -0.72 16.96 1.38
CA LEU A 222 -1.90 17.02 0.51
C LEU A 222 -2.20 15.67 -0.15
N GLU A 223 -1.17 14.86 -0.37
CA GLU A 223 -1.32 13.59 -1.09
C GLU A 223 -1.74 12.44 -0.18
N ASN A 224 -1.12 12.30 1.00
CA ASN A 224 -1.32 11.14 1.84
C ASN A 224 -2.32 11.35 3.00
N LEU A 225 -2.76 12.57 3.27
CA LEU A 225 -3.79 12.83 4.28
C LEU A 225 -5.11 12.13 3.93
N TYR A 226 -5.36 11.93 2.65
CA TYR A 226 -6.51 11.23 2.10
C TYR A 226 -6.18 9.81 1.64
N HIS A 227 -5.01 9.30 1.99
CA HIS A 227 -4.55 7.95 1.69
C HIS A 227 -4.48 7.14 2.97
N ASN A 228 -5.64 6.82 3.50
CA ASN A 228 -5.77 6.12 4.77
C ASN A 228 -5.70 4.61 4.59
N VAL A 229 -5.23 3.90 5.61
CA VAL A 229 -5.04 2.44 5.55
C VAL A 229 -5.97 1.73 6.52
N VAL A 230 -6.85 0.89 5.98
CA VAL A 230 -7.72 0.01 6.76
C VAL A 230 -6.96 -1.26 7.13
N LEU A 231 -6.98 -1.60 8.41
CA LEU A 231 -6.38 -2.81 8.97
C LEU A 231 -7.43 -3.94 9.08
N PRO A 232 -7.01 -5.21 9.20
CA PRO A 232 -7.95 -6.34 9.24
C PRO A 232 -8.94 -6.31 10.42
N ASN A 233 -8.64 -5.57 11.49
CA ASN A 233 -9.54 -5.36 12.64
C ASN A 233 -10.47 -4.15 12.47
N GLY A 234 -10.50 -3.52 11.29
CA GLY A 234 -11.31 -2.36 10.97
C GLY A 234 -10.70 -1.01 11.39
N ASP A 235 -9.61 -0.99 12.14
CA ASP A 235 -8.91 0.25 12.47
C ASP A 235 -8.40 0.93 11.20
N VAL A 236 -8.43 2.25 11.20
CA VAL A 236 -7.94 3.09 10.10
C VAL A 236 -6.72 3.86 10.57
N SER A 237 -5.57 3.54 10.00
CA SER A 237 -4.33 4.29 10.20
C SER A 237 -4.30 5.54 9.31
N LEU A 238 -3.66 6.59 9.80
CA LEU A 238 -3.56 7.89 9.14
C LEU A 238 -3.08 7.79 7.68
N CYS A 239 -2.03 7.03 7.45
CA CYS A 239 -1.48 6.83 6.10
C CYS A 239 -0.55 5.60 6.05
N CYS A 240 -0.12 5.24 4.85
CA CYS A 240 0.78 4.10 4.61
C CYS A 240 2.19 4.25 5.21
N MET A 241 2.52 5.41 5.80
CA MET A 241 3.79 5.64 6.50
C MET A 241 3.70 5.34 8.00
N ASP A 242 2.49 5.21 8.58
CA ASP A 242 2.30 5.00 10.02
C ASP A 242 2.45 3.52 10.44
N TYR A 243 3.63 2.95 10.21
CA TYR A 243 3.96 1.58 10.65
C TYR A 243 3.95 1.42 12.18
N SER A 244 4.06 2.52 12.91
CA SER A 244 3.94 2.49 14.37
C SER A 244 2.51 2.40 14.86
N LEU A 245 1.52 2.58 13.97
CA LEU A 245 0.11 2.68 14.30
C LEU A 245 -0.15 3.70 15.42
N SER A 246 0.62 4.79 15.39
CA SER A 246 0.53 5.87 16.38
C SER A 246 -0.67 6.77 16.15
N TYR A 247 -1.24 6.75 14.97
CA TYR A 247 -2.34 7.62 14.55
C TYR A 247 -3.49 6.80 13.97
N ILE A 248 -4.19 6.09 14.85
CA ILE A 248 -5.45 5.43 14.50
C ILE A 248 -6.55 6.47 14.52
N LEU A 249 -7.17 6.71 13.38
CA LEU A 249 -8.21 7.73 13.18
C LEU A 249 -9.57 7.28 13.69
N GLY A 250 -9.84 5.99 13.67
CA GLY A 250 -11.09 5.38 14.09
C GLY A 250 -11.18 3.92 13.64
N ASN A 251 -12.40 3.38 13.67
CA ASN A 251 -12.66 1.99 13.30
C ASN A 251 -13.90 1.87 12.41
N MET A 252 -13.74 1.31 11.21
CA MET A 252 -14.78 1.18 10.19
C MET A 252 -15.92 0.22 10.59
N PHE A 253 -15.74 -0.63 11.57
CA PHE A 253 -16.87 -1.44 12.05
C PHE A 253 -17.86 -0.64 12.89
N THR A 254 -17.39 0.39 13.61
CA THR A 254 -18.18 1.15 14.58
C THR A 254 -18.52 2.57 14.13
N GLN A 255 -17.79 3.14 13.18
CA GLN A 255 -17.90 4.52 12.73
C GLN A 255 -18.20 4.61 11.24
N SER A 256 -18.67 5.77 10.78
CA SER A 256 -18.81 6.10 9.36
C SER A 256 -17.49 6.61 8.79
N TYR A 257 -17.40 6.67 7.46
CA TYR A 257 -16.24 7.21 6.77
C TYR A 257 -15.97 8.68 7.14
N GLU A 258 -17.04 9.50 7.21
CA GLU A 258 -16.96 10.93 7.51
C GLU A 258 -16.52 11.24 8.95
N GLU A 259 -16.76 10.30 9.88
CA GLU A 259 -16.28 10.43 11.27
C GLU A 259 -14.79 10.14 11.39
N ILE A 260 -14.25 9.33 10.48
CA ILE A 260 -12.88 8.82 10.52
C ILE A 260 -11.91 9.71 9.74
N VAL A 261 -12.34 10.21 8.57
CA VAL A 261 -11.43 10.95 7.66
C VAL A 261 -10.82 12.17 8.35
N PRO A 262 -9.48 12.34 8.26
CA PRO A 262 -8.81 13.43 8.96
C PRO A 262 -9.27 14.79 8.46
N LYS A 263 -9.44 15.72 9.40
CA LYS A 263 -9.74 17.10 9.07
C LYS A 263 -8.47 17.83 8.62
N LEU A 264 -8.56 18.62 7.57
CA LEU A 264 -7.44 19.35 6.94
C LEU A 264 -6.57 20.17 7.92
N ASN A 265 -7.16 20.62 9.02
CA ASN A 265 -6.44 21.43 10.01
C ASN A 265 -5.77 20.61 11.13
N THR A 266 -5.77 19.28 11.03
CA THR A 266 -5.15 18.42 12.02
C THR A 266 -3.67 18.25 11.70
N CYS A 267 -2.83 18.54 12.68
CA CYS A 267 -1.39 18.39 12.60
C CYS A 267 -0.96 17.10 13.27
N TYR A 268 -0.24 16.28 12.54
CA TYR A 268 0.34 15.04 13.05
C TYR A 268 1.86 15.17 13.11
N ASP A 269 2.45 14.87 14.28
CA ASP A 269 3.91 15.01 14.47
C ASP A 269 4.74 14.28 13.43
N MET A 270 4.28 13.11 12.98
CA MET A 270 4.97 12.35 11.94
C MET A 270 5.07 13.10 10.61
N CYS A 271 4.06 13.90 10.27
CA CYS A 271 4.05 14.66 9.01
C CYS A 271 5.14 15.74 8.96
N ARG A 272 5.60 16.22 10.12
CA ARG A 272 6.71 17.18 10.19
C ARG A 272 8.03 16.64 9.68
N TYR A 273 8.17 15.32 9.71
CA TYR A 273 9.39 14.61 9.32
C TYR A 273 9.19 13.79 8.04
N CYS A 274 8.04 13.95 7.40
CA CYS A 274 7.72 13.25 6.17
C CYS A 274 8.15 14.07 4.96
N GLU A 275 8.75 13.42 3.96
CA GLU A 275 9.15 14.07 2.70
C GLU A 275 7.97 14.78 2.01
N ASN A 276 6.78 14.16 2.09
CA ASN A 276 5.54 14.73 1.55
C ASN A 276 4.89 15.78 2.47
N GLY A 277 5.52 16.11 3.60
CA GLY A 277 5.02 17.13 4.51
C GLY A 277 5.01 18.51 3.86
N ILE A 278 4.00 19.34 4.21
CA ILE A 278 3.85 20.68 3.68
C ILE A 278 4.69 21.66 4.52
N ASN A 279 5.51 22.48 3.86
CA ASN A 279 6.09 23.63 4.52
C ASN A 279 5.01 24.73 4.63
N PRO A 280 4.86 25.38 5.81
CA PRO A 280 4.07 26.61 5.85
C PRO A 280 4.89 27.69 5.15
N ASN A 281 4.37 28.25 4.14
CA ASN A 281 4.77 29.61 3.72
C ASN A 281 3.83 30.60 4.37
#